data_60b6edcac1355f34b8fa549d71099fc8
#
_entry.id   60b6edcac1355f34b8fa549d71099fc8
#
_cell.length_a   1.000
_cell.length_b   1.000
_cell.length_c   1.000
_cell.angle_alpha   90.00
_cell.angle_beta   90.00
_cell.angle_gamma   90.00
#
_symmetry.space_group_name_H-M   'P 1'
#
loop_
_entity.id
_entity.type
_entity.pdbx_description
1 polymer ?
#
loop_
_entity_poly.entity_id
_entity_poly.type
_entity_poly.pdbx_seq_one_letter_code
_entity_poly.pdbx_strand_id
1 'polypeptide(L)'
;NLKYLESLKNLISSYSLDDQVKFFGSVDRKSVKTFYSKVNLMILPSVSEGLARVIFESQATACPVLVTDAPGMGDIVIEGQTGYIFESNSIESLASKIKEVEGNYEEATHIGSNAKDFILSNYSAENFKFSFKKIFDTV
;
A
#
# COMPACT_ATOMS: atom_id res chain seq x y z
N ASN A 1 -5.50 15.43 -14.19
CA ASN A 1 -6.82 15.87 -14.62
C ASN A 1 -7.36 16.90 -13.62
N LEU A 2 -7.32 18.21 -13.99
CA LEU A 2 -7.74 19.31 -13.11
C LEU A 2 -9.20 19.20 -12.67
N LYS A 3 -10.09 18.81 -13.56
CA LYS A 3 -11.53 18.64 -13.26
C LYS A 3 -11.78 17.57 -12.19
N TYR A 4 -11.02 16.48 -12.23
CA TYR A 4 -11.13 15.42 -11.21
C TYR A 4 -10.63 15.91 -9.84
N LEU A 5 -9.53 16.66 -9.81
CA LEU A 5 -9.04 17.26 -8.57
C LEU A 5 -10.06 18.24 -7.97
N GLU A 6 -10.70 19.05 -8.79
CA GLU A 6 -11.78 19.96 -8.35
C GLU A 6 -12.97 19.19 -7.78
N SER A 7 -13.38 18.09 -8.42
CA SER A 7 -14.47 17.25 -7.89
C SER A 7 -14.13 16.64 -6.53
N LEU A 8 -12.89 16.20 -6.32
CA LEU A 8 -12.45 15.71 -5.01
C LEU A 8 -12.46 16.80 -3.94
N LYS A 9 -11.99 18.01 -4.27
CA LYS A 9 -12.02 19.13 -3.33
C LYS A 9 -13.46 19.51 -2.95
N ASN A 10 -14.37 19.56 -3.91
CA ASN A 10 -15.78 19.82 -3.64
C ASN A 10 -16.40 18.74 -2.74
N LEU A 11 -16.04 17.47 -2.97
CA LEU A 11 -16.50 16.36 -2.12
C LEU A 11 -15.99 16.52 -0.67
N ILE A 12 -14.69 16.82 -0.50
CA ILE A 12 -14.08 17.04 0.81
C ILE A 12 -14.80 18.18 1.55
N SER A 13 -15.03 19.31 0.90
CA SER A 13 -15.72 20.46 1.50
C SER A 13 -17.17 20.12 1.83
N SER A 14 -17.87 19.31 1.01
CA SER A 14 -19.26 18.91 1.29
C SER A 14 -19.38 18.05 2.56
N TYR A 15 -18.30 17.36 2.97
CA TYR A 15 -18.21 16.62 4.22
C TYR A 15 -17.48 17.37 5.34
N SER A 16 -17.11 18.64 5.15
CA SER A 16 -16.35 19.45 6.12
C SER A 16 -15.02 18.83 6.54
N LEU A 17 -14.31 18.22 5.59
CA LEU A 17 -13.03 17.51 5.80
C LEU A 17 -11.82 18.33 5.33
N ASP A 18 -11.97 19.61 5.03
CA ASP A 18 -10.92 20.45 4.44
C ASP A 18 -9.64 20.50 5.29
N ASP A 19 -9.77 20.50 6.61
CA ASP A 19 -8.64 20.51 7.54
C ASP A 19 -7.99 19.11 7.72
N GLN A 20 -8.67 18.03 7.32
CA GLN A 20 -8.24 16.65 7.54
C GLN A 20 -7.58 16.04 6.28
N VAL A 21 -7.94 16.52 5.09
CA VAL A 21 -7.44 15.97 3.82
C VAL A 21 -6.43 16.94 3.18
N LYS A 22 -5.23 16.43 2.88
CA LYS A 22 -4.16 17.21 2.26
C LYS A 22 -3.71 16.59 0.95
N PHE A 23 -3.59 17.39 -0.10
CA PHE A 23 -3.05 16.98 -1.40
C PHE A 23 -1.57 17.34 -1.47
N PHE A 24 -0.70 16.34 -1.49
CA PHE A 24 0.75 16.55 -1.57
C PHE A 24 1.27 16.62 -3.02
N GLY A 25 0.46 16.22 -4.00
CA GLY A 25 0.89 16.15 -5.39
C GLY A 25 1.99 15.09 -5.61
N SER A 26 2.91 15.37 -6.51
CA SER A 26 4.03 14.47 -6.78
C SER A 26 5.10 14.59 -5.72
N VAL A 27 5.47 13.47 -5.11
CA VAL A 27 6.56 13.38 -4.12
C VAL A 27 7.80 12.84 -4.80
N ASP A 28 8.94 13.46 -4.57
CA ASP A 28 10.21 12.99 -5.13
C ASP A 28 10.67 11.68 -4.47
N ARG A 29 11.45 10.87 -5.23
CA ARG A 29 11.87 9.53 -4.80
C ARG A 29 12.68 9.52 -3.50
N LYS A 30 13.43 10.59 -3.18
CA LYS A 30 14.24 10.65 -1.95
C LYS A 30 13.35 10.85 -0.73
N SER A 31 12.26 11.61 -0.89
CA SER A 31 11.31 11.92 0.17
C SER A 31 10.30 10.79 0.43
N VAL A 32 10.06 9.89 -0.54
CA VAL A 32 9.07 8.80 -0.44
C VAL A 32 9.31 7.94 0.80
N LYS A 33 10.55 7.51 1.07
CA LYS A 33 10.88 6.70 2.25
C LYS A 33 10.50 7.40 3.55
N THR A 34 10.82 8.69 3.66
CA THR A 34 10.46 9.49 4.84
C THR A 34 8.95 9.68 4.95
N PHE A 35 8.26 9.71 3.82
CA PHE A 35 6.80 9.78 3.78
C PHE A 35 6.18 8.52 4.41
N TYR A 36 6.54 7.33 3.90
CA TYR A 36 6.02 6.07 4.43
C TYR A 36 6.37 5.83 5.91
N SER A 37 7.53 6.28 6.38
CA SER A 37 7.89 6.13 7.80
C SER A 37 7.08 7.02 8.77
N LYS A 38 6.24 7.91 8.26
CA LYS A 38 5.41 8.84 9.04
C LYS A 38 3.91 8.54 8.94
N VAL A 39 3.50 7.65 8.05
CA VAL A 39 2.09 7.30 7.89
C VAL A 39 1.78 5.99 8.62
N ASN A 40 0.58 5.89 9.12
CA ASN A 40 0.12 4.75 9.90
C ASN A 40 -0.45 3.63 9.02
N LEU A 41 -0.92 3.98 7.83
CA LEU A 41 -1.50 3.06 6.85
C LEU A 41 -1.35 3.65 5.46
N MET A 42 -0.86 2.86 4.52
CA MET A 42 -0.88 3.20 3.09
C MET A 42 -2.08 2.50 2.45
N ILE A 43 -2.91 3.26 1.73
CA ILE A 43 -4.07 2.72 1.03
C ILE A 43 -3.87 2.84 -0.48
N LEU A 44 -4.02 1.72 -1.20
CA LEU A 44 -3.95 1.68 -2.66
C LEU A 44 -5.26 1.13 -3.24
N PRO A 45 -6.22 1.99 -3.59
CA PRO A 45 -7.53 1.59 -4.10
C PRO A 45 -7.52 1.39 -5.62
N SER A 46 -6.46 0.82 -6.17
CA SER A 46 -6.34 0.53 -7.60
C SER A 46 -7.20 -0.67 -7.99
N VAL A 47 -7.88 -0.59 -9.13
CA VAL A 47 -8.70 -1.69 -9.67
C VAL A 47 -7.91 -2.65 -10.57
N SER A 48 -6.69 -2.30 -10.94
CA SER A 48 -5.75 -3.14 -11.70
C SER A 48 -4.36 -2.54 -11.63
N GLU A 49 -3.35 -3.37 -11.36
CA GLU A 49 -1.94 -3.00 -11.37
C GLU A 49 -1.13 -4.13 -12.02
N GLY A 50 -0.09 -3.75 -12.77
CA GLY A 50 0.89 -4.74 -13.26
C GLY A 50 1.87 -5.14 -12.15
N LEU A 51 2.56 -4.14 -11.59
CA LEU A 51 3.43 -4.26 -10.42
C LEU A 51 3.35 -2.98 -9.61
N ALA A 52 2.61 -3.01 -8.53
CA ALA A 52 2.42 -1.85 -7.65
C ALA A 52 3.66 -1.61 -6.77
N ARG A 53 4.71 -0.96 -7.32
CA ARG A 53 5.97 -0.68 -6.61
C ARG A 53 5.77 0.05 -5.28
N VAL A 54 4.74 0.86 -5.18
CA VAL A 54 4.40 1.59 -3.94
C VAL A 54 4.10 0.65 -2.77
N ILE A 55 3.61 -0.57 -3.02
CA ILE A 55 3.41 -1.61 -1.99
C ILE A 55 4.77 -2.03 -1.42
N PHE A 56 5.72 -2.39 -2.30
CA PHE A 56 7.08 -2.76 -1.87
C PHE A 56 7.77 -1.65 -1.10
N GLU A 57 7.64 -0.41 -1.56
CA GLU A 57 8.24 0.77 -0.92
C GLU A 57 7.65 1.02 0.48
N SER A 58 6.34 0.87 0.63
CA SER A 58 5.65 0.99 1.91
C SER A 58 6.04 -0.13 2.86
N GLN A 59 5.91 -1.39 2.44
CA GLN A 59 6.25 -2.56 3.25
C GLN A 59 7.72 -2.56 3.67
N ALA A 60 8.65 -2.17 2.80
CA ALA A 60 10.07 -2.06 3.15
C ALA A 60 10.36 -1.06 4.29
N THR A 61 9.44 -0.15 4.57
CA THR A 61 9.53 0.79 5.72
C THR A 61 8.70 0.34 6.93
N ALA A 62 8.15 -0.87 6.91
CA ALA A 62 7.20 -1.40 7.90
C ALA A 62 5.89 -0.60 8.00
N CYS A 63 5.54 0.17 6.96
CA CYS A 63 4.24 0.82 6.89
C CYS A 63 3.19 -0.20 6.46
N PRO A 64 2.13 -0.44 7.25
CA PRO A 64 1.05 -1.33 6.86
C PRO A 64 0.38 -0.87 5.57
N VAL A 65 -0.06 -1.81 4.75
CA VAL A 65 -0.75 -1.55 3.48
C VAL A 65 -2.17 -2.09 3.50
N LEU A 66 -3.09 -1.35 2.89
CA LEU A 66 -4.46 -1.76 2.62
C LEU A 66 -4.69 -1.63 1.12
N VAL A 67 -4.90 -2.74 0.45
CA VAL A 67 -5.02 -2.81 -1.02
C VAL A 67 -6.34 -3.44 -1.43
N THR A 68 -6.73 -3.30 -2.70
CA THR A 68 -7.89 -4.03 -3.23
C THR A 68 -7.55 -5.49 -3.50
N ASP A 69 -8.58 -6.32 -3.66
CA ASP A 69 -8.51 -7.70 -4.16
C ASP A 69 -8.24 -7.78 -5.67
N ALA A 70 -7.85 -6.68 -6.31
CA ALA A 70 -7.58 -6.62 -7.74
C ALA A 70 -6.37 -7.48 -8.14
N PRO A 71 -6.33 -7.97 -9.40
CA PRO A 71 -5.18 -8.69 -9.93
C PRO A 71 -3.86 -7.91 -9.76
N GLY A 72 -2.80 -8.61 -9.37
CA GLY A 72 -1.47 -8.06 -9.12
C GLY A 72 -1.23 -7.60 -7.68
N MET A 73 -2.23 -7.65 -6.80
CA MET A 73 -2.10 -7.28 -5.38
C MET A 73 -1.81 -8.50 -4.49
N GLY A 74 -2.54 -9.60 -4.72
CA GLY A 74 -2.50 -10.80 -3.87
C GLY A 74 -1.17 -11.56 -3.86
N ASP A 75 -0.29 -11.32 -4.85
CA ASP A 75 1.04 -11.91 -4.89
C ASP A 75 2.01 -11.25 -3.90
N ILE A 76 1.70 -10.03 -3.46
CA ILE A 76 2.58 -9.20 -2.62
C ILE A 76 1.98 -9.02 -1.23
N VAL A 77 0.65 -8.95 -1.14
CA VAL A 77 -0.08 -8.70 0.11
C VAL A 77 -0.86 -9.95 0.49
N ILE A 78 -0.52 -10.51 1.65
CA ILE A 78 -1.19 -11.64 2.27
C ILE A 78 -2.07 -11.09 3.40
N GLU A 79 -3.40 -11.25 3.29
CA GLU A 79 -4.38 -10.76 4.25
C GLU A 79 -4.03 -11.15 5.69
N GLY A 80 -3.99 -10.16 6.59
CA GLY A 80 -3.71 -10.34 8.00
C GLY A 80 -2.26 -10.74 8.35
N GLN A 81 -1.38 -10.88 7.34
CA GLN A 81 0.02 -11.27 7.56
C GLN A 81 1.00 -10.19 7.10
N THR A 82 0.85 -9.68 5.87
CA THR A 82 1.73 -8.65 5.29
C THR A 82 0.97 -7.40 4.87
N GLY A 83 -0.33 -7.34 5.13
CA GLY A 83 -1.20 -6.21 4.86
C GLY A 83 -2.66 -6.62 4.93
N TYR A 84 -3.51 -5.72 4.47
CA TYR A 84 -4.96 -5.87 4.46
C TYR A 84 -5.50 -5.78 3.05
N ILE A 85 -6.58 -6.53 2.78
CA ILE A 85 -7.24 -6.55 1.48
C ILE A 85 -8.71 -6.14 1.66
N PHE A 86 -9.22 -5.31 0.76
CA PHE A 86 -10.63 -4.95 0.69
C PHE A 86 -11.19 -5.18 -0.71
N GLU A 87 -12.50 -5.34 -0.81
CA GLU A 87 -13.20 -5.59 -2.07
C GLU A 87 -13.13 -4.39 -3.01
N SER A 88 -12.68 -4.62 -4.23
CA SER A 88 -12.61 -3.62 -5.30
C SER A 88 -13.97 -2.95 -5.53
N ASN A 89 -13.95 -1.63 -5.69
CA ASN A 89 -15.15 -0.80 -5.90
C ASN A 89 -16.17 -0.82 -4.74
N SER A 90 -15.81 -1.32 -3.55
CA SER A 90 -16.67 -1.31 -2.37
C SER A 90 -16.20 -0.27 -1.35
N ILE A 91 -16.99 0.81 -1.21
CA ILE A 91 -16.75 1.85 -0.20
C ILE A 91 -16.94 1.27 1.21
N GLU A 92 -17.93 0.43 1.39
CA GLU A 92 -18.26 -0.24 2.65
C GLU A 92 -17.12 -1.14 3.12
N SER A 93 -16.56 -1.94 2.20
CA SER A 93 -15.41 -2.80 2.49
C SER A 93 -14.18 -1.98 2.89
N LEU A 94 -13.85 -0.94 2.14
CA LEU A 94 -12.75 -0.02 2.47
C LEU A 94 -12.95 0.63 3.84
N ALA A 95 -14.13 1.19 4.10
CA ALA A 95 -14.43 1.85 5.38
C ALA A 95 -14.36 0.87 6.56
N SER A 96 -14.86 -0.36 6.38
CA SER A 96 -14.78 -1.43 7.39
C SER A 96 -13.33 -1.78 7.72
N LYS A 97 -12.48 -1.96 6.70
CA LYS A 97 -11.05 -2.27 6.90
C LYS A 97 -10.27 -1.13 7.54
N ILE A 98 -10.57 0.13 7.22
CA ILE A 98 -9.94 1.28 7.89
C ILE A 98 -10.30 1.27 9.38
N LYS A 99 -11.55 1.01 9.75
CA LYS A 99 -11.99 0.92 11.16
C LYS A 99 -11.34 -0.26 11.88
N GLU A 100 -11.17 -1.41 11.22
CA GLU A 100 -10.46 -2.56 11.75
C GLU A 100 -9.02 -2.19 12.12
N VAL A 101 -8.29 -1.57 11.21
CA VAL A 101 -6.90 -1.12 11.42
C VAL A 101 -6.82 -0.05 12.52
N GLU A 102 -7.75 0.91 12.54
CA GLU A 102 -7.82 1.95 13.57
C GLU A 102 -8.11 1.36 14.96
N GLY A 103 -9.01 0.38 15.02
CA GLY A 103 -9.39 -0.28 16.27
C GLY A 103 -8.32 -1.21 16.86
N ASN A 104 -7.35 -1.65 16.04
CA ASN A 104 -6.26 -2.52 16.48
C ASN A 104 -4.91 -2.10 15.87
N TYR A 105 -4.45 -0.91 16.23
CA TYR A 105 -3.22 -0.33 15.67
C TYR A 105 -1.95 -1.11 16.05
N GLU A 106 -1.95 -1.80 17.18
CA GLU A 106 -0.84 -2.65 17.60
C GLU A 106 -0.66 -3.83 16.62
N GLU A 107 -1.74 -4.50 16.26
CA GLU A 107 -1.72 -5.56 15.24
C GLU A 107 -1.30 -5.03 13.88
N ALA A 108 -1.80 -3.87 13.47
CA ALA A 108 -1.40 -3.25 12.22
C ALA A 108 0.11 -2.96 12.15
N THR A 109 0.69 -2.51 13.26
CA THR A 109 2.15 -2.30 13.37
C THR A 109 2.91 -3.62 13.27
N HIS A 110 2.40 -4.69 13.87
CA HIS A 110 3.00 -6.02 13.77
C HIS A 110 2.93 -6.55 12.33
N ILE A 111 1.79 -6.42 11.66
CA ILE A 111 1.62 -6.77 10.25
C ILE A 111 2.58 -5.97 9.36
N GLY A 112 2.78 -4.69 9.62
CA GLY A 112 3.76 -3.87 8.93
C GLY A 112 5.20 -4.38 9.10
N SER A 113 5.55 -4.82 10.31
CA SER A 113 6.86 -5.45 10.57
C SER A 113 7.02 -6.77 9.81
N ASN A 114 6.03 -7.64 9.85
CA ASN A 114 6.02 -8.90 9.10
C ASN A 114 6.15 -8.66 7.59
N ALA A 115 5.46 -7.65 7.08
CA ALA A 115 5.53 -7.25 5.68
C ALA A 115 6.95 -6.84 5.26
N LYS A 116 7.63 -6.07 6.11
CA LYS A 116 9.03 -5.69 5.88
C LYS A 116 9.94 -6.91 5.80
N ASP A 117 9.83 -7.83 6.75
CA ASP A 117 10.64 -9.05 6.78
C ASP A 117 10.35 -9.93 5.56
N PHE A 118 9.09 -10.03 5.16
CA PHE A 118 8.67 -10.75 3.96
C PHE A 118 9.29 -10.15 2.68
N ILE A 119 9.23 -8.84 2.52
CA ILE A 119 9.81 -8.15 1.35
C ILE A 119 11.34 -8.30 1.30
N LEU A 120 12.02 -8.10 2.42
CA LEU A 120 13.47 -8.21 2.48
C LEU A 120 13.94 -9.64 2.22
N SER A 121 13.20 -10.64 2.68
CA SER A 121 13.53 -12.05 2.50
C SER A 121 13.23 -12.57 1.08
N ASN A 122 12.19 -12.07 0.42
CA ASN A 122 11.73 -12.64 -0.85
C ASN A 122 12.10 -11.80 -2.08
N TYR A 123 12.22 -10.47 -1.92
CA TYR A 123 12.41 -9.53 -3.04
C TYR A 123 13.69 -8.73 -2.95
N SER A 124 14.72 -9.25 -2.24
CA SER A 124 16.04 -8.65 -2.21
C SER A 124 16.75 -8.74 -3.56
N ALA A 125 17.73 -7.85 -3.79
CA ALA A 125 18.55 -7.90 -5.00
C ALA A 125 19.34 -9.23 -5.13
N GLU A 126 19.67 -9.86 -4.00
CA GLU A 126 20.35 -11.16 -3.97
C GLU A 126 19.41 -12.28 -4.41
N ASN A 127 18.18 -12.31 -3.91
CA ASN A 127 17.17 -13.28 -4.32
C ASN A 127 16.79 -13.12 -5.78
N PHE A 128 16.71 -11.89 -6.28
CA PHE A 128 16.51 -11.64 -7.71
C PHE A 128 17.65 -12.22 -8.54
N LYS A 129 18.90 -11.97 -8.17
CA LYS A 129 20.07 -12.53 -8.87
C LYS A 129 20.08 -14.05 -8.85
N PHE A 130 19.75 -14.65 -7.70
CA PHE A 130 19.69 -16.10 -7.55
C PHE A 130 18.61 -16.72 -8.43
N SER A 131 17.40 -16.17 -8.42
CA SER A 131 16.29 -16.64 -9.24
C SER A 131 16.59 -16.49 -10.74
N PHE A 132 17.18 -15.37 -11.13
CA PHE A 132 17.59 -15.13 -12.52
C PHE A 132 18.64 -16.13 -12.98
N LYS A 133 19.67 -16.38 -12.16
CA LYS A 133 20.71 -17.37 -12.48
C LYS A 133 20.11 -18.77 -12.67
N LYS A 134 19.19 -19.18 -11.81
CA LYS A 134 18.51 -20.48 -11.89
C LYS A 134 17.80 -20.69 -13.24
N ILE A 135 17.22 -19.65 -13.83
CA ILE A 135 16.58 -19.72 -15.15
C ILE A 135 17.60 -20.05 -16.23
N PHE A 136 18.80 -19.49 -16.17
CA PHE A 136 19.85 -19.71 -17.20
C PHE A 136 20.66 -20.97 -16.97
N ASP A 137 20.80 -21.44 -15.74
CA ASP A 137 21.49 -22.70 -15.43
C ASP A 137 20.62 -23.96 -15.76
N THR A 138 19.34 -23.76 -16.12
CA THR A 138 18.39 -24.84 -16.45
C THR A 138 18.23 -25.04 -17.97
N VAL A 139 18.94 -24.25 -18.78
CA VAL A 139 19.02 -24.35 -20.27
C VAL A 139 20.39 -24.86 -20.68
#